data_3782f9b1fb0c6dd7252ebcd9f9914d90
#
_entry.id   3782f9b1fb0c6dd7252ebcd9f9914d90
#
_cell.length_a   1.000
_cell.length_b   1.000
_cell.length_c   1.000
_cell.angle_alpha   90.00
_cell.angle_beta   90.00
_cell.angle_gamma   90.00
#
_symmetry.space_group_name_H-M   'P 1'
#
loop_
_entity.id
_entity.type
_entity.pdbx_description
1 polymer ?
#
loop_
_entity_poly.entity_id
_entity_poly.type
_entity_poly.pdbx_seq_one_letter_code
_entity_poly.pdbx_strand_id
1 'polypeptide(L)'
;KKYNLNSDGKLEIEWSEGNHVSHYDISWLRENCYTIKNDEEYKSPYQFWDSSLEKNIDSIYIDHNEIISSEEGLIKWLELLHFKGIAIVYNAPVEKNSAFRVLNRISHTRETFFKTPFEVINIPKPNNSAYTAHALQNHMDLPWFENPPGYQFLHCLVNSAKGGDSSAVDAFA
;
A
#
# COMPACT_ATOMS: atom_id res chain seq x y z
N LYS A 1 -30.08 -18.23 -16.40
CA LYS A 1 -28.61 -18.33 -16.33
C LYS A 1 -28.18 -19.64 -16.96
N LYS A 2 -27.22 -19.60 -17.85
CA LYS A 2 -26.54 -20.77 -18.39
C LYS A 2 -25.08 -20.70 -18.00
N TYR A 3 -24.45 -21.83 -17.80
CA TYR A 3 -23.04 -21.90 -17.52
C TYR A 3 -22.39 -23.06 -18.28
N ASN A 4 -21.16 -22.90 -18.65
CA ASN A 4 -20.37 -23.88 -19.35
C ASN A 4 -18.91 -23.79 -18.92
N LEU A 5 -18.20 -24.93 -18.91
CA LEU A 5 -16.76 -24.95 -18.75
C LEU A 5 -16.15 -25.05 -20.15
N ASN A 6 -15.41 -24.03 -20.55
CA ASN A 6 -14.82 -24.02 -21.89
C ASN A 6 -13.56 -24.90 -21.95
N SER A 7 -13.04 -25.13 -23.16
CA SER A 7 -11.84 -25.94 -23.42
C SER A 7 -10.59 -25.41 -22.72
N ASP A 8 -10.55 -24.13 -22.40
CA ASP A 8 -9.41 -23.44 -21.78
C ASP A 8 -9.45 -23.48 -20.24
N GLY A 9 -10.42 -24.23 -19.67
CA GLY A 9 -10.59 -24.38 -18.23
C GLY A 9 -11.18 -23.17 -17.53
N LYS A 10 -11.90 -22.30 -18.27
CA LYS A 10 -12.62 -21.17 -17.67
C LYS A 10 -14.10 -21.46 -17.55
N LEU A 11 -14.70 -21.04 -16.44
CA LEU A 11 -16.13 -21.03 -16.24
C LEU A 11 -16.74 -19.83 -16.96
N GLU A 12 -17.61 -20.08 -17.89
CA GLU A 12 -18.37 -19.09 -18.63
C GLU A 12 -19.81 -19.05 -18.10
N ILE A 13 -20.29 -17.88 -17.72
CA ILE A 13 -21.65 -17.67 -17.21
C ILE A 13 -22.37 -16.66 -18.09
N GLU A 14 -23.45 -17.13 -18.75
CA GLU A 14 -24.37 -16.28 -19.47
C GLU A 14 -25.51 -15.84 -18.51
N TRP A 15 -25.58 -14.54 -18.25
CA TRP A 15 -26.56 -13.98 -17.34
C TRP A 15 -27.90 -13.73 -18.07
N SER A 16 -29.00 -13.85 -17.35
CA SER A 16 -30.35 -13.63 -17.93
C SER A 16 -30.67 -12.17 -18.24
N GLU A 17 -29.90 -11.25 -17.72
CA GLU A 17 -30.06 -9.81 -17.93
C GLU A 17 -28.95 -9.27 -18.82
N GLY A 18 -29.32 -8.50 -19.85
CA GLY A 18 -28.37 -7.75 -20.67
C GLY A 18 -27.47 -8.56 -21.60
N ASN A 19 -27.72 -9.86 -21.79
CA ASN A 19 -26.86 -10.77 -22.57
C ASN A 19 -25.38 -10.71 -22.13
N HIS A 20 -25.15 -10.40 -20.88
CA HIS A 20 -23.80 -10.31 -20.33
C HIS A 20 -23.21 -11.71 -20.12
N VAL A 21 -21.96 -11.89 -20.54
CA VAL A 21 -21.18 -13.13 -20.34
C VAL A 21 -19.98 -12.82 -19.47
N SER A 22 -19.83 -13.59 -18.40
CA SER A 22 -18.68 -13.50 -17.50
C SER A 22 -17.79 -14.74 -17.65
N HIS A 23 -16.48 -14.52 -17.62
CA HIS A 23 -15.47 -15.58 -17.67
C HIS A 23 -14.70 -15.58 -16.37
N TYR A 24 -14.62 -16.74 -15.71
CA TYR A 24 -13.89 -16.92 -14.46
C TYR A 24 -12.84 -18.00 -14.63
N ASP A 25 -11.65 -17.72 -14.18
CA ASP A 25 -10.59 -18.72 -14.08
C ASP A 25 -10.92 -19.71 -12.95
N ILE A 26 -10.83 -21.00 -13.22
CA ILE A 26 -11.16 -22.04 -12.22
C ILE A 26 -10.16 -22.05 -11.08
N SER A 27 -8.89 -21.75 -11.32
CA SER A 27 -7.89 -21.66 -10.24
C SER A 27 -8.24 -20.53 -9.30
N TRP A 28 -8.58 -19.35 -9.85
CA TRP A 28 -9.02 -18.22 -9.06
C TRP A 28 -10.28 -18.52 -8.23
N LEU A 29 -11.26 -19.20 -8.82
CA LEU A 29 -12.48 -19.61 -8.09
C LEU A 29 -12.17 -20.56 -6.94
N ARG A 30 -11.22 -21.49 -7.12
CA ARG A 30 -10.79 -22.39 -6.07
C ARG A 30 -10.05 -21.68 -4.93
N GLU A 31 -9.13 -20.79 -5.27
CA GLU A 31 -8.36 -20.00 -4.30
C GLU A 31 -9.26 -19.10 -3.44
N ASN A 32 -10.36 -18.60 -4.03
CA ASN A 32 -11.31 -17.71 -3.36
C ASN A 32 -12.59 -18.42 -2.89
N CYS A 33 -12.61 -19.73 -2.80
CA CYS A 33 -13.76 -20.53 -2.37
C CYS A 33 -13.87 -20.57 -0.84
N TYR A 34 -15.03 -20.20 -0.31
CA TYR A 34 -15.28 -20.23 1.14
C TYR A 34 -15.38 -21.63 1.76
N THR A 35 -15.64 -22.65 0.96
CA THR A 35 -15.93 -24.00 1.45
C THR A 35 -14.72 -24.94 1.46
N ILE A 36 -13.70 -24.63 0.69
CA ILE A 36 -12.46 -25.40 0.64
C ILE A 36 -11.52 -24.79 1.68
N LYS A 37 -11.51 -25.34 2.89
CA LYS A 37 -10.37 -25.19 3.78
C LYS A 37 -9.26 -26.06 3.20
N ASN A 38 -8.43 -25.46 2.36
CA ASN A 38 -7.14 -26.05 2.08
C ASN A 38 -6.36 -25.92 3.38
N ASP A 39 -6.10 -27.04 4.05
CA ASP A 39 -5.09 -27.15 5.12
C ASP A 39 -3.66 -26.97 4.57
N GLU A 40 -3.52 -26.62 3.30
CA GLU A 40 -2.28 -26.11 2.75
C GLU A 40 -2.04 -24.75 3.41
N GLU A 41 -1.02 -24.74 4.25
CA GLU A 41 -0.49 -23.60 4.95
C GLU A 41 -0.50 -22.38 4.00
N TYR A 42 -1.34 -21.38 4.29
CA TYR A 42 -1.41 -20.15 3.52
C TYR A 42 -0.01 -19.53 3.54
N LYS A 43 0.74 -19.76 2.50
CA LYS A 43 2.04 -19.13 2.35
C LYS A 43 1.79 -17.65 2.10
N SER A 44 2.09 -16.86 3.09
CA SER A 44 2.04 -15.41 2.96
C SER A 44 2.86 -14.98 1.73
N PRO A 45 2.30 -14.19 0.83
CA PRO A 45 3.07 -13.64 -0.29
C PRO A 45 4.11 -12.62 0.18
N TYR A 46 4.05 -12.22 1.45
CA TYR A 46 4.88 -11.16 1.99
C TYR A 46 6.34 -11.59 2.12
N GLN A 47 7.22 -10.68 1.76
CA GLN A 47 8.66 -10.81 1.88
C GLN A 47 9.10 -10.06 3.13
N PHE A 48 9.20 -10.79 4.24
CA PHE A 48 9.67 -10.22 5.49
C PHE A 48 11.12 -9.74 5.36
N TRP A 49 11.44 -8.70 6.08
CA TRP A 49 12.76 -8.10 6.04
C TRP A 49 13.25 -7.69 7.42
N ASP A 50 14.56 -7.59 7.57
CA ASP A 50 15.27 -7.18 8.77
C ASP A 50 16.30 -6.08 8.45
N SER A 51 17.23 -5.83 9.35
CA SER A 51 18.30 -4.85 9.15
C SER A 51 19.19 -5.11 7.93
N SER A 52 19.14 -6.30 7.33
CA SER A 52 19.88 -6.59 6.10
C SER A 52 19.35 -5.80 4.90
N LEU A 53 18.13 -5.30 4.97
CA LEU A 53 17.55 -4.43 3.94
C LEU A 53 18.36 -3.14 3.76
N GLU A 54 19.02 -2.63 4.81
CA GLU A 54 19.90 -1.46 4.73
C GLU A 54 21.01 -1.64 3.67
N LYS A 55 21.52 -2.87 3.51
CA LYS A 55 22.59 -3.18 2.54
C LYS A 55 22.07 -3.16 1.10
N ASN A 56 20.76 -3.22 0.90
CA ASN A 56 20.09 -3.21 -0.38
C ASN A 56 18.89 -2.24 -0.35
N ILE A 57 19.09 -1.09 0.24
CA ILE A 57 18.03 -0.09 0.45
C ILE A 57 17.42 0.36 -0.87
N ASP A 58 18.22 0.41 -1.95
CA ASP A 58 17.76 0.79 -3.28
C ASP A 58 16.66 -0.14 -3.82
N SER A 59 16.54 -1.35 -3.27
CA SER A 59 15.51 -2.31 -3.68
C SER A 59 14.09 -1.90 -3.29
N ILE A 60 13.92 -0.87 -2.47
CA ILE A 60 12.62 -0.30 -2.10
C ILE A 60 12.40 1.12 -2.65
N TYR A 61 13.34 1.60 -3.48
CA TYR A 61 13.24 2.92 -4.12
C TYR A 61 12.55 2.81 -5.47
N ILE A 62 11.71 3.80 -5.76
CA ILE A 62 11.06 3.95 -7.05
C ILE A 62 10.94 5.42 -7.44
N ASP A 63 11.16 5.74 -8.72
CA ASP A 63 11.04 7.11 -9.21
C ASP A 63 9.57 7.53 -9.30
N HIS A 64 9.28 8.73 -8.80
CA HIS A 64 7.95 9.34 -8.90
C HIS A 64 7.44 9.37 -10.35
N ASN A 65 8.30 9.69 -11.31
CA ASN A 65 7.89 9.81 -12.70
C ASN A 65 7.57 8.44 -13.31
N GLU A 66 8.25 7.37 -12.91
CA GLU A 66 7.88 6.01 -13.34
C GLU A 66 6.45 5.68 -12.90
N ILE A 67 6.09 5.96 -11.65
CA ILE A 67 4.74 5.71 -11.13
C ILE A 67 3.68 6.49 -11.90
N ILE A 68 3.97 7.75 -12.23
CA ILE A 68 2.97 8.63 -12.85
C ILE A 68 2.80 8.36 -14.34
N SER A 69 3.88 8.00 -15.05
CA SER A 69 3.90 7.97 -16.51
C SER A 69 3.64 6.60 -17.12
N SER A 70 3.75 5.51 -16.35
CA SER A 70 3.60 4.16 -16.90
C SER A 70 2.82 3.22 -15.98
N GLU A 71 2.20 2.20 -16.56
CA GLU A 71 1.56 1.11 -15.82
C GLU A 71 2.60 0.19 -15.20
N GLU A 72 3.73 -0.01 -15.87
CA GLU A 72 4.86 -0.81 -15.35
C GLU A 72 5.43 -0.19 -14.07
N GLY A 73 5.60 1.13 -14.04
CA GLY A 73 6.04 1.84 -12.84
C GLY A 73 5.01 1.75 -11.71
N LEU A 74 3.73 1.86 -12.04
CA LEU A 74 2.65 1.65 -11.07
C LEU A 74 2.68 0.22 -10.50
N ILE A 75 2.82 -0.79 -11.34
CA ILE A 75 2.88 -2.20 -10.90
C ILE A 75 4.08 -2.42 -9.99
N LYS A 76 5.28 -1.97 -10.35
CA LYS A 76 6.47 -2.07 -9.48
C LYS A 76 6.23 -1.47 -8.11
N TRP A 77 5.61 -0.30 -8.05
CA TRP A 77 5.30 0.34 -6.78
C TRP A 77 4.30 -0.45 -5.96
N LEU A 78 3.24 -0.95 -6.58
CA LEU A 78 2.24 -1.80 -5.92
C LEU A 78 2.85 -3.13 -5.42
N GLU A 79 3.79 -3.71 -6.15
CA GLU A 79 4.53 -4.90 -5.73
C GLU A 79 5.38 -4.63 -4.49
N LEU A 80 6.08 -3.50 -4.42
CA LEU A 80 6.82 -3.10 -3.21
C LEU A 80 5.89 -2.99 -2.01
N LEU A 81 4.76 -2.30 -2.17
CA LEU A 81 3.77 -2.15 -1.10
C LEU A 81 3.14 -3.49 -0.72
N HIS A 82 2.83 -4.34 -1.70
CA HIS A 82 2.17 -5.62 -1.45
C HIS A 82 3.12 -6.64 -0.80
N PHE A 83 4.32 -6.80 -1.33
CA PHE A 83 5.24 -7.85 -0.86
C PHE A 83 6.09 -7.43 0.32
N LYS A 84 6.52 -6.16 0.40
CA LYS A 84 7.41 -5.66 1.44
C LYS A 84 6.75 -4.70 2.44
N GLY A 85 5.59 -4.16 2.12
CA GLY A 85 4.89 -3.19 2.96
C GLY A 85 5.55 -1.83 3.05
N ILE A 86 6.64 -1.59 2.31
CA ILE A 86 7.41 -0.35 2.33
C ILE A 86 7.91 0.01 0.94
N ALA A 87 7.87 1.31 0.61
CA ALA A 87 8.49 1.86 -0.59
C ALA A 87 8.94 3.31 -0.34
N ILE A 88 10.03 3.72 -0.96
CA ILE A 88 10.53 5.10 -0.94
C ILE A 88 10.41 5.68 -2.35
N VAL A 89 9.53 6.67 -2.49
CA VAL A 89 9.34 7.36 -3.77
C VAL A 89 10.25 8.58 -3.81
N TYR A 90 11.24 8.56 -4.71
CA TYR A 90 12.16 9.68 -4.87
C TYR A 90 11.79 10.56 -6.08
N ASN A 91 12.42 11.71 -6.23
CA ASN A 91 12.11 12.73 -7.23
C ASN A 91 10.65 13.24 -7.20
N ALA A 92 9.95 13.05 -6.09
CA ALA A 92 8.62 13.64 -5.93
C ALA A 92 8.69 15.16 -5.88
N PRO A 93 7.76 15.88 -6.55
CA PRO A 93 7.72 17.35 -6.48
C PRO A 93 7.55 17.84 -5.06
N VAL A 94 8.35 18.84 -4.64
CA VAL A 94 8.31 19.44 -3.30
C VAL A 94 7.22 20.51 -3.26
N GLU A 95 5.99 20.10 -3.49
CA GLU A 95 4.81 20.98 -3.51
C GLU A 95 3.71 20.39 -2.64
N LYS A 96 3.00 21.22 -1.91
CA LYS A 96 1.83 20.76 -1.14
C LYS A 96 0.87 20.01 -2.04
N ASN A 97 0.37 18.88 -1.53
CA ASN A 97 -0.60 18.03 -2.20
C ASN A 97 -0.08 17.28 -3.44
N SER A 98 1.18 17.42 -3.85
CA SER A 98 1.70 16.67 -5.02
C SER A 98 1.69 15.16 -4.80
N ALA A 99 1.80 14.68 -3.56
CA ALA A 99 1.67 13.26 -3.23
C ALA A 99 0.33 12.64 -3.69
N PHE A 100 -0.74 13.43 -3.77
CA PHE A 100 -2.02 12.93 -4.27
C PHE A 100 -1.98 12.47 -5.72
N ARG A 101 -1.03 12.95 -6.52
CA ARG A 101 -0.87 12.45 -7.90
C ARG A 101 -0.52 10.97 -7.90
N VAL A 102 0.36 10.56 -6.99
CA VAL A 102 0.75 9.14 -6.82
C VAL A 102 -0.40 8.35 -6.19
N LEU A 103 -0.97 8.87 -5.09
CA LEU A 103 -2.04 8.19 -4.36
C LEU A 103 -3.27 7.91 -5.23
N ASN A 104 -3.67 8.88 -6.05
CA ASN A 104 -4.81 8.76 -6.96
C ASN A 104 -4.60 7.75 -8.10
N ARG A 105 -3.36 7.28 -8.31
CA ARG A 105 -3.11 6.12 -9.19
C ARG A 105 -3.65 4.81 -8.62
N ILE A 106 -3.78 4.73 -7.30
CA ILE A 106 -4.31 3.52 -6.62
C ILE A 106 -5.80 3.72 -6.32
N SER A 107 -6.12 4.71 -5.49
CA SER A 107 -7.47 4.94 -4.98
C SER A 107 -7.57 6.30 -4.27
N HIS A 108 -8.75 6.57 -3.74
CA HIS A 108 -8.98 7.71 -2.86
C HIS A 108 -8.32 7.50 -1.50
N THR A 109 -7.76 8.57 -0.93
CA THR A 109 -7.24 8.56 0.43
C THR A 109 -8.36 8.44 1.44
N ARG A 110 -8.12 7.67 2.49
CA ARG A 110 -9.06 7.53 3.60
C ARG A 110 -9.02 8.78 4.48
N GLU A 111 -10.16 9.41 4.70
CA GLU A 111 -10.28 10.44 5.72
C GLU A 111 -10.26 9.84 7.13
N THR A 112 -9.54 10.50 8.03
CA THR A 112 -9.53 10.21 9.45
C THR A 112 -9.89 11.48 10.23
N PHE A 113 -9.98 11.43 11.56
CA PHE A 113 -10.22 12.62 12.37
C PHE A 113 -9.07 13.66 12.30
N PHE A 114 -7.89 13.27 11.80
CA PHE A 114 -6.80 14.20 11.53
C PHE A 114 -7.02 15.01 10.25
N LYS A 115 -8.06 14.69 9.46
CA LYS A 115 -8.26 15.15 8.07
C LYS A 115 -7.19 14.61 7.12
N THR A 116 -7.29 14.94 5.85
CA THR A 116 -6.35 14.48 4.82
C THR A 116 -6.14 15.60 3.80
N PRO A 117 -4.92 16.04 3.56
CA PRO A 117 -3.70 15.74 4.32
C PRO A 117 -3.63 16.54 5.63
N PHE A 118 -2.78 16.11 6.55
CA PHE A 118 -2.37 16.92 7.68
C PHE A 118 -0.87 17.16 7.65
N GLU A 119 -0.44 18.29 8.20
CA GLU A 119 0.98 18.67 8.22
C GLU A 119 1.61 18.23 9.54
N VAL A 120 2.76 17.56 9.44
CA VAL A 120 3.59 17.22 10.60
C VAL A 120 4.67 18.27 10.73
N ILE A 121 4.48 19.19 11.66
CA ILE A 121 5.41 20.31 11.94
C ILE A 121 5.55 20.52 13.43
N ASN A 122 6.70 21.00 13.86
CA ASN A 122 6.89 21.40 15.25
C ASN A 122 6.15 22.71 15.53
N ILE A 123 5.24 22.69 16.50
CA ILE A 123 4.43 23.87 16.89
C ILE A 123 4.56 24.20 18.37
N PRO A 124 4.46 25.49 18.74
CA PRO A 124 4.34 25.86 20.15
C PRO A 124 3.08 25.27 20.79
N LYS A 125 3.20 24.68 21.99
CA LYS A 125 2.10 24.04 22.73
C LYS A 125 1.42 22.93 21.92
N PRO A 126 2.16 21.87 21.54
CA PRO A 126 1.62 20.78 20.74
C PRO A 126 0.57 20.00 21.55
N ASN A 127 -0.47 19.55 20.86
CA ASN A 127 -1.47 18.64 21.39
C ASN A 127 -1.20 17.17 21.03
N ASN A 128 -0.15 16.91 20.27
CA ASN A 128 0.28 15.59 19.84
C ASN A 128 1.81 15.52 19.83
N SER A 129 2.38 14.38 20.24
CA SER A 129 3.82 14.14 20.24
C SER A 129 4.47 14.26 18.86
N ALA A 130 3.73 13.99 17.78
CA ALA A 130 4.19 14.17 16.41
C ALA A 130 4.50 15.63 16.04
N TYR A 131 3.99 16.60 16.81
CA TYR A 131 4.23 18.03 16.60
C TYR A 131 5.33 18.58 17.51
N THR A 132 6.17 17.71 18.05
CA THR A 132 7.32 18.05 18.91
C THR A 132 8.63 17.73 18.23
N ALA A 133 9.74 18.19 18.82
CA ALA A 133 11.09 17.79 18.43
C ALA A 133 11.59 16.52 19.14
N HIS A 134 10.73 15.82 19.87
CA HIS A 134 11.10 14.58 20.55
C HIS A 134 11.07 13.40 19.59
N ALA A 135 12.00 12.48 19.78
CA ALA A 135 12.01 11.21 19.06
C ALA A 135 10.77 10.40 19.39
N LEU A 136 10.17 9.81 18.38
CA LEU A 136 9.08 8.86 18.53
C LEU A 136 9.62 7.44 18.36
N GLN A 137 9.14 6.53 19.18
CA GLN A 137 9.39 5.10 19.04
C GLN A 137 8.69 4.57 17.79
N ASN A 138 9.18 3.45 17.26
CA ASN A 138 8.49 2.76 16.17
C ASN A 138 7.08 2.38 16.61
N HIS A 139 6.09 2.72 15.80
CA HIS A 139 4.68 2.54 16.10
C HIS A 139 3.85 2.41 14.81
N MET A 140 2.65 1.96 14.94
CA MET A 140 1.59 2.08 13.94
C MET A 140 0.65 3.20 14.33
N ASP A 141 0.17 3.96 13.35
CA ASP A 141 -0.92 4.90 13.59
C ASP A 141 -2.29 4.20 13.57
N LEU A 142 -3.17 4.63 14.48
CA LEU A 142 -4.57 4.21 14.54
C LEU A 142 -4.80 2.68 14.63
N PRO A 143 -4.00 1.90 15.40
CA PRO A 143 -4.17 0.46 15.50
C PRO A 143 -5.46 0.06 16.25
N TRP A 144 -6.08 1.01 16.97
CA TRP A 144 -7.33 0.81 17.72
C TRP A 144 -8.60 0.96 16.88
N PHE A 145 -8.49 1.32 15.61
CA PHE A 145 -9.63 1.33 14.71
C PHE A 145 -10.06 -0.11 14.41
N GLU A 146 -11.37 -0.34 14.30
CA GLU A 146 -11.90 -1.63 13.83
C GLU A 146 -11.29 -2.03 12.47
N ASN A 147 -11.10 -1.06 11.60
CA ASN A 147 -10.37 -1.19 10.35
C ASN A 147 -9.24 -0.16 10.33
N PRO A 148 -8.04 -0.50 10.76
CA PRO A 148 -6.89 0.40 10.68
C PRO A 148 -6.60 0.84 9.24
N PRO A 149 -5.99 2.02 9.02
CA PRO A 149 -5.47 2.39 7.71
C PRO A 149 -4.45 1.36 7.22
N GLY A 150 -4.57 0.91 5.96
CA GLY A 150 -3.66 -0.09 5.40
C GLY A 150 -2.26 0.45 5.11
N TYR A 151 -2.18 1.72 4.70
CA TYR A 151 -0.92 2.40 4.37
C TYR A 151 -0.93 3.84 4.86
N GLN A 152 0.24 4.31 5.26
CA GLN A 152 0.51 5.70 5.57
C GLN A 152 1.53 6.25 4.58
N PHE A 153 1.30 7.48 4.11
CA PHE A 153 2.18 8.16 3.18
C PHE A 153 2.71 9.44 3.84
N LEU A 154 4.03 9.56 3.89
CA LEU A 154 4.71 10.75 4.38
C LEU A 154 5.41 11.43 3.21
N HIS A 155 5.07 12.69 2.97
CA HIS A 155 5.70 13.49 1.93
C HIS A 155 6.59 14.56 2.56
N CYS A 156 7.89 14.44 2.34
CA CYS A 156 8.86 15.39 2.85
C CYS A 156 8.84 16.68 1.98
N LEU A 157 8.35 17.77 2.54
CA LEU A 157 8.32 19.09 1.88
C LEU A 157 9.53 19.94 2.24
N VAL A 158 10.05 19.79 3.45
CA VAL A 158 11.19 20.54 3.96
C VAL A 158 12.06 19.61 4.78
N ASN A 159 13.34 19.53 4.45
CA ASN A 159 14.34 18.76 5.19
C ASN A 159 15.56 19.64 5.47
N SER A 160 15.37 20.71 6.25
CA SER A 160 16.43 21.66 6.62
C SER A 160 16.94 21.47 8.05
N ALA A 161 16.24 20.65 8.85
CA ALA A 161 16.65 20.37 10.22
C ALA A 161 17.82 19.39 10.27
N LYS A 162 18.63 19.48 11.32
CA LYS A 162 19.64 18.47 11.61
C LYS A 162 19.03 17.33 12.44
N GLY A 163 19.18 16.09 12.01
CA GLY A 163 18.49 14.93 12.58
C GLY A 163 17.07 14.77 12.03
N GLY A 164 16.24 14.02 12.73
CA GLY A 164 14.88 13.70 12.29
C GLY A 164 14.83 12.52 11.30
N ASP A 165 15.83 11.64 11.38
CA ASP A 165 15.85 10.40 10.59
C ASP A 165 14.66 9.52 10.94
N SER A 166 14.09 8.88 9.94
CA SER A 166 13.01 7.90 10.12
C SER A 166 13.58 6.51 10.15
N SER A 167 13.09 5.68 11.06
CA SER A 167 13.36 4.25 11.09
C SER A 167 12.08 3.47 10.82
N ALA A 168 12.21 2.34 10.14
CA ALA A 168 11.12 1.42 9.91
C ALA A 168 11.53 0.01 10.37
N VAL A 169 10.56 -0.75 10.84
CA VAL A 169 10.73 -2.15 11.21
C VAL A 169 9.62 -2.97 10.60
N ASP A 170 9.94 -4.18 10.19
CA ASP A 170 8.94 -5.18 9.85
C ASP A 170 8.49 -5.84 11.15
N ALA A 171 7.23 -5.63 11.54
CA ALA A 171 6.69 -6.17 12.78
C ALA A 171 6.31 -7.67 12.69
N PHE A 172 6.44 -8.27 11.51
CA PHE A 172 6.15 -9.68 11.25
C PHE A 172 7.42 -10.52 11.06
N ALA A 173 8.61 -9.90 10.99
CA ALA A 173 9.90 -10.57 10.83
C ALA A 173 10.42 -11.17 12.14
#